data_55960931adf45199a382391c64a63c23
#
_entry.id   55960931adf45199a382391c64a63c23
#
_cell.length_a   1.000
_cell.length_b   1.000
_cell.length_c   1.000
_cell.angle_alpha   90.00
_cell.angle_beta   90.00
_cell.angle_gamma   90.00
#
_symmetry.space_group_name_H-M   'P 1'
#
loop_
_entity.id
_entity.type
_entity.pdbx_description
1 polymer ?
#
loop_
_entity_poly.entity_id
_entity_poly.type
_entity_poly.pdbx_seq_one_letter_code
_entity_poly.pdbx_strand_id
1 'polypeptide(L)'
;MSISKILPLPLRAFFVAAFLTIFLAGCFPDHLQSTFDPKGPVAAKQLTLFYWIFWPMILVMVAVLGVLLYIVVRFRRKPGDTDIPKQVHGHKTLEIVWTIPPLIVLAIAAVPATTTLFELDQPPAGALEITVTGHQWWWEFEYPEYGIVTANEMH
;
A
#
# COMPACT_ATOMS: atom_id res chain seq x y z
N MET A 1 -8.21 15.21 31.21
CA MET A 1 -6.87 14.97 31.76
C MET A 1 -5.89 15.03 30.63
N SER A 2 -4.99 16.05 30.55
CA SER A 2 -4.14 16.28 29.38
C SER A 2 -2.97 15.30 29.43
N ILE A 3 -2.79 14.50 28.38
CA ILE A 3 -1.66 13.57 28.19
C ILE A 3 -0.30 14.30 28.32
N SER A 4 -0.32 15.64 28.14
CA SER A 4 0.86 16.49 28.30
C SER A 4 1.45 16.53 29.71
N LYS A 5 0.71 16.09 30.74
CA LYS A 5 1.19 16.09 32.12
C LYS A 5 1.76 14.73 32.59
N ILE A 6 1.62 13.68 31.78
CA ILE A 6 1.96 12.32 32.19
C ILE A 6 3.39 11.94 31.79
N LEU A 7 3.93 12.48 30.68
CA LEU A 7 5.25 12.12 30.20
C LEU A 7 6.16 13.35 30.04
N PRO A 8 7.37 13.35 30.58
CA PRO A 8 8.34 14.43 30.37
C PRO A 8 8.75 14.54 28.91
N LEU A 9 9.06 15.74 28.45
CA LEU A 9 9.39 16.06 27.06
C LEU A 9 10.43 15.13 26.42
N PRO A 10 11.57 14.77 27.11
CA PRO A 10 12.54 13.85 26.54
C PRO A 10 12.01 12.44 26.29
N LEU A 11 11.10 11.97 27.13
CA LEU A 11 10.52 10.63 26.96
C LEU A 11 9.54 10.58 25.78
N ARG A 12 8.82 11.68 25.50
CA ARG A 12 7.98 11.79 24.29
C ARG A 12 8.84 11.83 23.04
N ALA A 13 9.91 12.60 23.03
CA ALA A 13 10.85 12.66 21.90
C ALA A 13 11.47 11.27 21.67
N PHE A 14 11.80 10.53 22.71
CA PHE A 14 12.29 9.16 22.61
C PHE A 14 11.26 8.22 21.95
N PHE A 15 10.01 8.22 22.38
CA PHE A 15 8.98 7.37 21.78
C PHE A 15 8.67 7.74 20.32
N VAL A 16 8.66 9.03 20.00
CA VAL A 16 8.50 9.49 18.63
C VAL A 16 9.69 9.07 17.76
N ALA A 17 10.92 9.24 18.26
CA ALA A 17 12.12 8.80 17.55
C ALA A 17 12.16 7.29 17.38
N ALA A 18 11.84 6.51 18.41
CA ALA A 18 11.76 5.06 18.34
C ALA A 18 10.69 4.58 17.35
N PHE A 19 9.53 5.20 17.35
CA PHE A 19 8.48 4.92 16.37
C PHE A 19 8.92 5.22 14.94
N LEU A 20 9.52 6.39 14.71
CA LEU A 20 10.07 6.76 13.40
C LEU A 20 11.18 5.81 12.94
N THR A 21 12.08 5.39 13.84
CA THR A 21 13.16 4.42 13.50
C THR A 21 12.60 3.06 13.12
N ILE A 22 11.58 2.57 13.82
CA ILE A 22 10.92 1.29 13.48
C ILE A 22 10.25 1.38 12.10
N PHE A 23 9.60 2.49 11.78
CA PHE A 23 8.98 2.70 10.46
C PHE A 23 10.01 2.83 9.33
N LEU A 24 11.14 3.49 9.59
CA LEU A 24 12.20 3.66 8.59
C LEU A 24 13.04 2.39 8.39
N ALA A 25 13.15 1.52 9.41
CA ALA A 25 13.90 0.27 9.33
C ALA A 25 13.29 -0.76 8.36
N GLY A 26 12.00 -0.64 8.02
CA GLY A 26 11.32 -1.53 7.06
C GLY A 26 11.60 -1.23 5.57
N CYS A 27 12.35 -0.16 5.26
CA CYS A 27 12.55 0.31 3.88
C CYS A 27 13.90 -0.12 3.26
N PHE A 28 14.50 -1.23 3.70
CA PHE A 28 15.73 -1.73 3.08
C PHE A 28 15.40 -2.67 1.91
N PRO A 29 15.70 -2.26 0.64
CA PRO A 29 15.38 -3.05 -0.55
C PRO A 29 16.34 -4.25 -0.79
N ASP A 30 17.46 -4.34 -0.08
CA ASP A 30 18.55 -5.29 -0.34
C ASP A 30 18.28 -6.71 0.21
N HIS A 31 17.09 -7.25 -0.03
CA HIS A 31 16.75 -8.63 0.31
C HIS A 31 16.56 -9.46 -0.96
N LEU A 32 17.06 -10.71 -0.96
CA LEU A 32 16.89 -11.65 -2.08
C LEU A 32 15.40 -11.85 -2.49
N GLN A 33 14.48 -11.61 -1.57
CA GLN A 33 13.02 -11.70 -1.79
C GLN A 33 12.34 -10.33 -1.80
N SER A 34 13.07 -9.24 -2.06
CA SER A 34 12.49 -7.91 -2.09
C SER A 34 11.64 -7.70 -3.35
N THR A 35 10.37 -7.38 -3.17
CA THR A 35 9.48 -6.97 -4.26
C THR A 35 9.95 -5.69 -4.97
N PHE A 36 10.76 -4.87 -4.30
CA PHE A 36 11.31 -3.62 -4.84
C PHE A 36 12.61 -3.80 -5.64
N ASP A 37 13.15 -5.02 -5.68
CA ASP A 37 14.31 -5.39 -6.49
C ASP A 37 13.94 -6.54 -7.45
N PRO A 38 13.16 -6.25 -8.53
CA PRO A 38 12.64 -7.27 -9.41
C PRO A 38 13.76 -7.92 -10.23
N LYS A 39 13.83 -9.26 -10.19
CA LYS A 39 14.84 -10.04 -10.93
C LYS A 39 14.36 -10.53 -12.30
N GLY A 40 13.06 -10.36 -12.59
CA GLY A 40 12.47 -10.81 -13.85
C GLY A 40 11.55 -9.77 -14.50
N PRO A 41 11.21 -9.92 -15.79
CA PRO A 41 10.40 -8.97 -16.53
C PRO A 41 8.97 -8.85 -15.98
N VAL A 42 8.39 -9.94 -15.52
CA VAL A 42 7.06 -9.94 -14.89
C VAL A 42 7.06 -9.15 -13.60
N ALA A 43 8.02 -9.40 -12.71
CA ALA A 43 8.17 -8.68 -11.45
C ALA A 43 8.41 -7.17 -11.69
N ALA A 44 9.17 -6.80 -12.72
CA ALA A 44 9.39 -5.40 -13.11
C ALA A 44 8.09 -4.72 -13.57
N LYS A 45 7.24 -5.41 -14.35
CA LYS A 45 5.91 -4.91 -14.73
C LYS A 45 5.00 -4.73 -13.51
N GLN A 46 4.99 -5.70 -12.60
CA GLN A 46 4.22 -5.61 -11.35
C GLN A 46 4.69 -4.45 -10.46
N LEU A 47 6.00 -4.21 -10.35
CA LEU A 47 6.54 -3.07 -9.61
C LEU A 47 6.15 -1.73 -10.25
N THR A 48 6.17 -1.65 -11.58
CA THR A 48 5.72 -0.46 -12.32
C THR A 48 4.25 -0.18 -12.03
N LEU A 49 3.39 -1.21 -12.12
CA LEU A 49 1.97 -1.11 -11.78
C LEU A 49 1.75 -0.68 -10.33
N PHE A 50 2.54 -1.23 -9.40
CA PHE A 50 2.50 -0.83 -8.00
C PHE A 50 2.75 0.68 -7.84
N TYR A 51 3.77 1.27 -8.48
CA TYR A 51 4.04 2.70 -8.38
C TYR A 51 2.96 3.56 -9.04
N TRP A 52 2.34 3.10 -10.13
CA TRP A 52 1.21 3.79 -10.75
C TRP A 52 0.01 3.94 -9.80
N ILE A 53 -0.21 2.96 -8.93
CA ILE A 53 -1.29 2.98 -7.94
C ILE A 53 -0.84 3.67 -6.65
N PHE A 54 0.38 3.42 -6.22
CA PHE A 54 0.92 3.88 -4.94
C PHE A 54 0.94 5.41 -4.82
N TRP A 55 1.46 6.12 -5.83
CA TRP A 55 1.60 7.57 -5.75
C TRP A 55 0.26 8.32 -5.66
N PRO A 56 -0.74 8.02 -6.49
CA PRO A 56 -2.07 8.61 -6.30
C PRO A 56 -2.69 8.29 -4.94
N MET A 57 -2.51 7.07 -4.43
CA MET A 57 -3.01 6.68 -3.10
C MET A 57 -2.34 7.47 -1.98
N ILE A 58 -1.02 7.67 -2.05
CA ILE A 58 -0.28 8.53 -1.09
C ILE A 58 -0.79 9.96 -1.14
N LEU A 59 -1.04 10.51 -2.34
CA LEU A 59 -1.59 11.86 -2.48
C LEU A 59 -2.95 11.98 -1.76
N VAL A 60 -3.86 11.04 -1.98
CA VAL A 60 -5.17 11.00 -1.32
C VAL A 60 -5.01 10.86 0.19
N MET A 61 -4.14 9.97 0.65
CA MET A 61 -3.86 9.76 2.07
C MET A 61 -3.35 11.04 2.74
N VAL A 62 -2.38 11.73 2.13
CA VAL A 62 -1.82 12.99 2.65
C VAL A 62 -2.89 14.07 2.71
N ALA A 63 -3.73 14.19 1.67
CA ALA A 63 -4.84 15.15 1.66
C ALA A 63 -5.84 14.88 2.80
N VAL A 64 -6.26 13.63 2.97
CA VAL A 64 -7.22 13.23 4.02
C VAL A 64 -6.63 13.44 5.41
N LEU A 65 -5.39 13.02 5.64
CA LEU A 65 -4.70 13.23 6.91
C LEU A 65 -4.49 14.72 7.21
N GLY A 66 -4.15 15.52 6.18
CA GLY A 66 -4.02 16.97 6.31
C GLY A 66 -5.34 17.63 6.74
N VAL A 67 -6.45 17.28 6.10
CA VAL A 67 -7.79 17.76 6.49
C VAL A 67 -8.15 17.30 7.90
N LEU A 68 -7.88 16.03 8.24
CA LEU A 68 -8.14 15.50 9.57
C LEU A 68 -7.35 16.25 10.66
N LEU A 69 -6.05 16.44 10.43
CA LEU A 69 -5.20 17.21 11.36
C LEU A 69 -5.68 18.66 11.50
N TYR A 70 -6.04 19.31 10.39
CA TYR A 70 -6.61 20.65 10.41
C TYR A 70 -7.89 20.69 11.26
N ILE A 71 -8.82 19.76 11.09
CA ILE A 71 -10.06 19.70 11.86
C ILE A 71 -9.76 19.50 13.34
N VAL A 72 -8.91 18.55 13.70
CA VAL A 72 -8.57 18.24 15.09
C VAL A 72 -7.90 19.43 15.78
N VAL A 73 -7.01 20.13 15.10
CA VAL A 73 -6.33 21.31 15.68
C VAL A 73 -7.26 22.52 15.75
N ARG A 74 -7.98 22.81 14.66
CA ARG A 74 -8.78 24.03 14.51
C ARG A 74 -10.07 24.01 15.32
N PHE A 75 -10.73 22.84 15.40
CA PHE A 75 -12.03 22.69 16.05
C PHE A 75 -11.95 21.97 17.40
N ARG A 76 -10.75 21.90 17.97
CA ARG A 76 -10.56 21.35 19.31
C ARG A 76 -11.33 22.17 20.34
N ARG A 77 -12.17 21.52 21.15
CA ARG A 77 -12.88 22.13 22.26
C ARG A 77 -11.92 22.73 23.28
N LYS A 78 -12.14 23.99 23.65
CA LYS A 78 -11.35 24.69 24.66
C LYS A 78 -12.01 24.58 26.02
N PRO A 79 -11.24 24.65 27.12
CA PRO A 79 -11.82 24.75 28.48
C PRO A 79 -12.72 26.00 28.57
N GLY A 80 -13.99 25.79 28.95
CA GLY A 80 -14.99 26.87 29.03
C GLY A 80 -15.94 26.99 27.87
N ASP A 81 -15.74 26.22 26.79
CA ASP A 81 -16.64 26.16 25.62
C ASP A 81 -17.92 25.37 26.04
N THR A 82 -19.03 26.08 26.18
CA THR A 82 -20.35 25.51 26.52
C THR A 82 -21.26 25.41 25.29
N ASP A 83 -20.88 26.08 24.22
CA ASP A 83 -21.73 26.15 23.01
C ASP A 83 -21.73 24.83 22.24
N ILE A 84 -22.92 24.41 21.88
CA ILE A 84 -23.12 23.26 20.97
C ILE A 84 -23.02 23.80 19.54
N PRO A 85 -22.06 23.31 18.74
CA PRO A 85 -21.90 23.76 17.36
C PRO A 85 -23.16 23.46 16.54
N LYS A 86 -23.47 24.34 15.59
CA LYS A 86 -24.60 24.18 14.67
C LYS A 86 -24.50 22.84 13.93
N GLN A 87 -25.52 22.01 14.07
CA GLN A 87 -25.60 20.73 13.39
C GLN A 87 -25.94 20.96 11.90
N VAL A 88 -25.12 20.43 11.00
CA VAL A 88 -25.32 20.48 9.56
C VAL A 88 -25.58 19.06 9.07
N HIS A 89 -26.76 18.82 8.52
CA HIS A 89 -27.17 17.53 7.98
C HIS A 89 -26.90 17.48 6.46
N GLY A 90 -25.72 16.95 6.08
CA GLY A 90 -25.34 16.77 4.68
C GLY A 90 -24.94 18.06 3.96
N HIS A 91 -24.08 17.92 2.97
CA HIS A 91 -23.67 19.01 2.07
C HIS A 91 -23.35 18.42 0.69
N LYS A 92 -24.32 18.47 -0.24
CA LYS A 92 -24.22 17.82 -1.56
C LYS A 92 -22.93 18.12 -2.31
N THR A 93 -22.43 19.36 -2.27
CA THR A 93 -21.19 19.75 -2.95
C THR A 93 -19.98 19.03 -2.34
N LEU A 94 -19.89 18.94 -1.00
CA LEU A 94 -18.83 18.21 -0.33
C LEU A 94 -18.91 16.71 -0.63
N GLU A 95 -20.10 16.13 -0.64
CA GLU A 95 -20.31 14.72 -1.00
C GLU A 95 -19.79 14.40 -2.41
N ILE A 96 -20.06 15.26 -3.38
CA ILE A 96 -19.55 15.14 -4.74
C ILE A 96 -18.01 15.28 -4.75
N VAL A 97 -17.47 16.27 -4.06
CA VAL A 97 -16.02 16.56 -4.04
C VAL A 97 -15.21 15.42 -3.43
N TRP A 98 -15.71 14.69 -2.44
CA TRP A 98 -14.96 13.56 -1.89
C TRP A 98 -15.28 12.22 -2.57
N THR A 99 -16.34 12.14 -3.39
CA THR A 99 -16.71 10.91 -4.12
C THR A 99 -16.08 10.86 -5.52
N ILE A 100 -16.19 11.94 -6.28
CA ILE A 100 -15.77 11.95 -7.69
C ILE A 100 -14.23 11.83 -7.87
N PRO A 101 -13.37 12.58 -7.18
CA PRO A 101 -11.93 12.45 -7.36
C PRO A 101 -11.38 11.05 -7.07
N PRO A 102 -11.72 10.37 -5.95
CA PRO A 102 -11.30 8.98 -5.74
C PRO A 102 -11.81 8.02 -6.82
N LEU A 103 -13.04 8.20 -7.30
CA LEU A 103 -13.59 7.40 -8.39
C LEU A 103 -12.76 7.55 -9.69
N ILE A 104 -12.35 8.78 -10.02
CA ILE A 104 -11.48 9.06 -11.17
C ILE A 104 -10.12 8.38 -10.99
N VAL A 105 -9.52 8.46 -9.79
CA VAL A 105 -8.25 7.78 -9.49
C VAL A 105 -8.36 6.28 -9.69
N LEU A 106 -9.45 5.66 -9.22
CA LEU A 106 -9.71 4.23 -9.42
C LEU A 106 -9.88 3.88 -10.91
N ALA A 107 -10.61 4.70 -11.67
CA ALA A 107 -10.79 4.49 -13.11
C ALA A 107 -9.46 4.57 -13.86
N ILE A 108 -8.61 5.55 -13.53
CA ILE A 108 -7.26 5.68 -14.11
C ILE A 108 -6.37 4.48 -13.75
N ALA A 109 -6.45 3.98 -12.52
CA ALA A 109 -5.67 2.83 -12.07
C ALA A 109 -6.15 1.50 -12.71
N ALA A 110 -7.43 1.39 -13.03
CA ALA A 110 -8.01 0.19 -13.64
C ALA A 110 -7.44 -0.10 -15.05
N VAL A 111 -7.10 0.93 -15.82
CA VAL A 111 -6.55 0.76 -17.18
C VAL A 111 -5.20 0.03 -17.15
N PRO A 112 -4.13 0.50 -16.48
CA PRO A 112 -2.87 -0.21 -16.44
C PRO A 112 -2.96 -1.56 -15.73
N ALA A 113 -3.85 -1.71 -14.74
CA ALA A 113 -4.07 -2.98 -14.07
C ALA A 113 -4.63 -4.03 -15.05
N THR A 114 -5.63 -3.65 -15.84
CA THR A 114 -6.26 -4.55 -16.81
C THR A 114 -5.32 -4.88 -17.96
N THR A 115 -4.59 -3.90 -18.51
CA THR A 115 -3.63 -4.14 -19.59
C THR A 115 -2.49 -5.05 -19.14
N THR A 116 -1.95 -4.83 -17.94
CA THR A 116 -0.90 -5.69 -17.36
C THR A 116 -1.40 -7.13 -17.16
N LEU A 117 -2.65 -7.31 -16.71
CA LEU A 117 -3.24 -8.64 -16.55
C LEU A 117 -3.25 -9.41 -17.89
N PHE A 118 -3.74 -8.80 -18.98
CA PHE A 118 -3.78 -9.44 -20.29
C PHE A 118 -2.39 -9.66 -20.89
N GLU A 119 -1.43 -8.77 -20.62
CA GLU A 119 -0.04 -8.96 -21.06
C GLU A 119 0.66 -10.12 -20.33
N LEU A 120 0.33 -10.35 -19.06
CA LEU A 120 0.92 -11.43 -18.27
C LEU A 120 0.25 -12.79 -18.52
N ASP A 121 -0.94 -12.82 -19.08
CA ASP A 121 -1.64 -14.04 -19.46
C ASP A 121 -0.99 -14.77 -20.66
N GLN A 122 -0.16 -14.07 -21.42
CA GLN A 122 0.55 -14.64 -22.54
C GLN A 122 2.02 -14.92 -22.20
N PRO A 123 2.45 -16.20 -22.19
CA PRO A 123 3.84 -16.53 -21.96
C PRO A 123 4.71 -15.96 -23.10
N PRO A 124 5.89 -15.39 -22.79
CA PRO A 124 6.83 -14.95 -23.82
C PRO A 124 7.33 -16.12 -24.65
N ALA A 125 7.64 -15.86 -25.93
CA ALA A 125 8.18 -16.88 -26.82
C ALA A 125 9.48 -17.47 -26.25
N GLY A 126 9.56 -18.79 -26.14
CA GLY A 126 10.71 -19.50 -25.56
C GLY A 126 10.75 -19.50 -24.04
N ALA A 127 9.64 -19.22 -23.38
CA ALA A 127 9.54 -19.40 -21.95
C ALA A 127 9.60 -20.90 -21.60
N LEU A 128 10.36 -21.21 -20.54
CA LEU A 128 10.39 -22.55 -19.97
C LEU A 128 9.04 -22.85 -19.31
N GLU A 129 8.40 -23.94 -19.73
CA GLU A 129 7.16 -24.41 -19.10
C GLU A 129 7.49 -25.26 -17.88
N ILE A 130 6.90 -24.93 -16.76
CA ILE A 130 7.06 -25.68 -15.52
C ILE A 130 5.66 -25.98 -14.97
N THR A 131 5.32 -27.24 -14.81
CA THR A 131 4.09 -27.66 -14.17
C THR A 131 4.31 -27.73 -12.65
N VAL A 132 3.52 -26.95 -11.90
CA VAL A 132 3.61 -26.92 -10.44
C VAL A 132 2.41 -27.62 -9.84
N THR A 133 2.64 -28.72 -9.12
CA THR A 133 1.61 -29.49 -8.44
C THR A 133 1.75 -29.34 -6.93
N GLY A 134 0.68 -28.86 -6.28
CA GLY A 134 0.61 -28.79 -4.82
C GLY A 134 0.20 -30.12 -4.21
N HIS A 135 1.07 -30.72 -3.44
CA HIS A 135 0.76 -31.88 -2.59
C HIS A 135 0.56 -31.44 -1.14
N GLN A 136 -0.08 -32.27 -0.33
CA GLN A 136 -0.20 -31.99 1.08
C GLN A 136 1.20 -31.97 1.72
N TRP A 137 1.66 -30.76 2.11
CA TRP A 137 2.92 -30.39 2.76
C TRP A 137 4.15 -30.22 1.87
N TRP A 138 4.06 -30.33 0.52
CA TRP A 138 5.18 -30.08 -0.38
C TRP A 138 4.72 -29.69 -1.80
N TRP A 139 5.65 -29.10 -2.58
CA TRP A 139 5.43 -28.68 -3.96
C TRP A 139 6.27 -29.53 -4.89
N GLU A 140 5.65 -30.01 -5.97
CA GLU A 140 6.31 -30.71 -7.07
C GLU A 140 6.48 -29.73 -8.24
N PHE A 141 7.67 -29.69 -8.83
CA PHE A 141 7.98 -28.93 -10.02
C PHE A 141 8.40 -29.90 -11.12
N GLU A 142 7.58 -30.04 -12.14
CA GLU A 142 7.85 -30.85 -13.29
C GLU A 142 8.30 -29.95 -14.45
N TYR A 143 9.41 -30.31 -15.09
CA TYR A 143 9.98 -29.69 -16.29
C TYR A 143 9.73 -30.61 -17.49
N PRO A 144 8.57 -30.50 -18.19
CA PRO A 144 8.18 -31.48 -19.22
C PRO A 144 9.19 -31.59 -20.35
N GLU A 145 9.82 -30.47 -20.72
CA GLU A 145 10.80 -30.38 -21.80
C GLU A 145 12.10 -31.16 -21.49
N TYR A 146 12.46 -31.29 -20.22
CA TYR A 146 13.66 -31.98 -19.75
C TYR A 146 13.40 -33.32 -19.08
N GLY A 147 12.14 -33.67 -18.82
CA GLY A 147 11.77 -34.90 -18.10
C GLY A 147 12.28 -34.93 -16.64
N ILE A 148 12.47 -33.75 -16.02
CA ILE A 148 13.00 -33.61 -14.67
C ILE A 148 11.85 -33.27 -13.74
N VAL A 149 11.87 -33.85 -12.52
CA VAL A 149 10.95 -33.53 -11.43
C VAL A 149 11.76 -33.16 -10.19
N THR A 150 11.44 -32.03 -9.57
CA THR A 150 12.06 -31.60 -8.31
C THR A 150 11.01 -31.36 -7.23
N ALA A 151 11.42 -31.34 -5.97
CA ALA A 151 10.52 -31.14 -4.83
C ALA A 151 10.95 -29.93 -3.99
N ASN A 152 10.01 -29.05 -3.68
CA ASN A 152 10.14 -27.84 -2.88
C ASN A 152 11.08 -26.75 -3.42
N GLU A 153 11.96 -27.05 -4.35
CA GLU A 153 12.91 -26.11 -4.92
C GLU A 153 12.79 -26.10 -6.45
N MET A 154 12.65 -24.92 -7.01
CA MET A 154 12.67 -24.68 -8.44
C MET A 154 14.09 -24.27 -8.85
N HIS A 155 14.72 -25.03 -9.75
CA HIS A 155 16.08 -24.83 -10.23
C HIS A 155 16.13 -24.31 -11.67
#